data_c405c55a1b8025a6499b8a64a5809d1a
#
_entry.id   c405c55a1b8025a6499b8a64a5809d1a
#
_cell.length_a   1.000
_cell.length_b   1.000
_cell.length_c   1.000
_cell.angle_alpha   90.00
_cell.angle_beta   90.00
_cell.angle_gamma   90.00
#
_symmetry.space_group_name_H-M   'P 1'
#
loop_
_entity.id
_entity.type
_entity.pdbx_description
1 polymer ?
#
loop_
_entity_poly.entity_id
_entity_poly.type
_entity_poly.pdbx_seq_one_letter_code
_entity_poly.pdbx_strand_id
1 'polypeptide(L)'
;MRKFFFLLLLLTVFLPSYSIDTHWDLEPQIIKNGVGNNTIYHFCYGSEGFMWFSTDKGISRYDGFRFRDYPLIMSVDSLSTPLHQAVKTLKEGSDGLFYASLYQGGITCFDKEMEKFLPVRFDRSLKLKEIQDFCWNDG
;
A
#
# COMPACT_ATOMS: atom_id res chain seq x y z
N MET A 1 -23.58 61.63 -7.37
CA MET A 1 -22.87 60.58 -6.56
C MET A 1 -23.75 59.38 -6.29
N ARG A 2 -25.00 59.50 -5.80
CA ARG A 2 -25.88 58.32 -5.49
C ARG A 2 -26.17 57.42 -6.70
N LYS A 3 -26.36 57.97 -7.93
CA LYS A 3 -26.62 57.19 -9.15
C LYS A 3 -25.41 56.38 -9.63
N PHE A 4 -24.20 56.89 -9.40
CA PHE A 4 -22.97 56.19 -9.75
C PHE A 4 -22.71 54.99 -8.83
N PHE A 5 -23.10 55.12 -7.57
CA PHE A 5 -22.98 54.04 -6.57
C PHE A 5 -23.94 52.87 -6.87
N PHE A 6 -25.15 53.22 -7.34
CA PHE A 6 -26.12 52.20 -7.76
C PHE A 6 -25.67 51.44 -9.01
N LEU A 7 -25.05 52.14 -9.95
CA LEU A 7 -24.52 51.52 -11.18
C LEU A 7 -23.34 50.56 -10.86
N LEU A 8 -22.48 50.96 -9.93
CA LEU A 8 -21.35 50.15 -9.48
C LEU A 8 -21.84 48.87 -8.72
N LEU A 9 -22.87 49.03 -7.88
CA LEU A 9 -23.50 47.92 -7.17
C LEU A 9 -24.16 46.90 -8.13
N LEU A 10 -24.82 47.42 -9.20
CA LEU A 10 -25.45 46.61 -10.20
C LEU A 10 -24.42 45.80 -11.02
N LEU A 11 -23.24 46.37 -11.26
CA LEU A 11 -22.15 45.73 -11.98
C LEU A 11 -21.56 44.53 -11.25
N THR A 12 -21.54 44.54 -9.90
CA THR A 12 -21.01 43.45 -9.09
C THR A 12 -21.93 42.23 -9.06
N VAL A 13 -23.24 42.41 -9.33
CA VAL A 13 -24.21 41.29 -9.33
C VAL A 13 -24.09 40.45 -10.62
N PHE A 14 -23.50 41.01 -11.69
CA PHE A 14 -23.35 40.34 -12.98
C PHE A 14 -21.98 39.66 -13.17
N LEU A 15 -21.14 39.61 -12.16
CA LEU A 15 -19.91 38.84 -12.27
C LEU A 15 -20.24 37.35 -12.30
N PRO A 16 -19.94 36.66 -13.39
CA PRO A 16 -20.19 35.22 -13.45
C PRO A 16 -19.34 34.53 -12.36
N SER A 17 -20.01 33.85 -11.46
CA SER A 17 -19.34 32.96 -10.54
C SER A 17 -18.81 31.77 -11.34
N TYR A 18 -17.53 31.78 -11.67
CA TYR A 18 -16.87 30.61 -12.22
C TYR A 18 -16.75 29.57 -11.09
N SER A 19 -17.62 28.60 -11.10
CA SER A 19 -17.41 27.38 -10.35
C SER A 19 -16.26 26.63 -11.04
N ILE A 20 -15.14 26.48 -10.34
CA ILE A 20 -14.10 25.54 -10.77
C ILE A 20 -14.67 24.17 -10.47
N ASP A 21 -15.24 23.56 -11.49
CA ASP A 21 -15.63 22.16 -11.44
C ASP A 21 -14.36 21.32 -11.47
N THR A 22 -13.81 21.04 -10.29
CA THR A 22 -12.70 20.09 -10.14
C THR A 22 -13.26 18.71 -10.35
N HIS A 23 -13.44 18.35 -11.60
CA HIS A 23 -13.73 16.98 -11.97
C HIS A 23 -12.47 16.15 -11.75
N TRP A 24 -12.47 15.39 -10.66
CA TRP A 24 -11.43 14.40 -10.40
C TRP A 24 -11.71 13.21 -11.30
N ASP A 25 -11.08 13.17 -12.46
CA ASP A 25 -11.03 11.98 -13.30
C ASP A 25 -10.17 10.94 -12.58
N LEU A 26 -10.81 10.12 -11.78
CA LEU A 26 -10.19 8.93 -11.23
C LEU A 26 -10.04 7.92 -12.36
N GLU A 27 -8.97 8.03 -13.12
CA GLU A 27 -8.60 6.96 -14.03
C GLU A 27 -8.20 5.74 -13.21
N PRO A 28 -8.95 4.62 -13.32
CA PRO A 28 -8.51 3.39 -12.72
C PRO A 28 -7.16 3.03 -13.36
N GLN A 29 -6.09 3.07 -12.59
CA GLN A 29 -4.80 2.56 -13.03
C GLN A 29 -4.92 1.04 -13.19
N ILE A 30 -5.42 0.64 -14.36
CA ILE A 30 -5.40 -0.76 -14.75
C ILE A 30 -3.92 -1.08 -15.02
N ILE A 31 -3.31 -1.71 -14.06
CA ILE A 31 -1.91 -2.11 -14.09
C ILE A 31 -1.78 -3.20 -15.16
N LYS A 32 -1.59 -2.78 -16.40
CA LYS A 32 -1.41 -3.70 -17.54
C LYS A 32 -0.13 -4.53 -17.44
N ASN A 33 0.84 -4.13 -16.60
CA ASN A 33 2.15 -4.78 -16.46
C ASN A 33 2.68 -4.73 -15.02
N GLY A 34 1.80 -4.68 -14.05
CA GLY A 34 2.25 -4.48 -12.69
C GLY A 34 2.08 -5.70 -11.84
N VAL A 35 1.34 -5.64 -10.82
CA VAL A 35 1.21 -6.73 -9.86
C VAL A 35 0.82 -8.01 -10.60
N GLY A 36 1.67 -9.01 -10.58
CA GLY A 36 1.43 -10.30 -11.26
C GLY A 36 0.14 -11.01 -10.79
N ASN A 37 -0.63 -10.33 -9.96
CA ASN A 37 -1.96 -10.69 -9.52
C ASN A 37 -2.77 -9.45 -9.12
N ASN A 38 -4.06 -9.43 -9.44
CA ASN A 38 -4.95 -8.30 -9.21
C ASN A 38 -5.53 -8.25 -7.78
N THR A 39 -5.09 -9.13 -6.88
CA THR A 39 -5.62 -9.19 -5.52
C THR A 39 -4.70 -8.46 -4.57
N ILE A 40 -5.16 -7.33 -4.06
CA ILE A 40 -4.49 -6.55 -3.01
C ILE A 40 -5.28 -6.73 -1.72
N TYR A 41 -4.60 -7.14 -0.64
CA TYR A 41 -5.21 -7.32 0.68
C TYR A 41 -5.00 -6.13 1.59
N HIS A 42 -3.84 -5.48 1.50
CA HIS A 42 -3.48 -4.36 2.33
C HIS A 42 -2.49 -3.45 1.60
N PHE A 43 -2.41 -2.20 2.03
CA PHE A 43 -1.39 -1.28 1.55
C PHE A 43 -0.88 -0.39 2.69
N CYS A 44 0.35 0.04 2.59
CA CYS A 44 0.95 0.99 3.52
C CYS A 44 1.92 1.92 2.79
N TYR A 45 2.23 3.03 3.43
CA TYR A 45 3.22 3.97 2.93
C TYR A 45 4.56 3.67 3.60
N GLY A 46 5.60 3.46 2.83
CA GLY A 46 6.95 3.25 3.33
C GLY A 46 7.65 4.57 3.67
N SER A 47 8.57 4.53 4.61
CA SER A 47 9.36 5.70 5.05
C SER A 47 10.16 6.35 3.91
N GLU A 48 10.48 5.58 2.87
CA GLU A 48 11.15 6.07 1.66
C GLU A 48 10.22 6.78 0.66
N GLY A 49 8.92 6.89 0.95
CA GLY A 49 7.95 7.59 0.11
C GLY A 49 7.28 6.72 -0.96
N PHE A 50 7.47 5.41 -0.94
CA PHE A 50 6.81 4.47 -1.85
C PHE A 50 5.55 3.87 -1.23
N MET A 51 4.60 3.50 -2.09
CA MET A 51 3.46 2.69 -1.67
C MET A 51 3.80 1.20 -1.76
N TRP A 52 3.47 0.48 -0.71
CA TRP A 52 3.67 -0.96 -0.63
C TRP A 52 2.32 -1.67 -0.53
N PHE A 53 2.19 -2.77 -1.23
CA PHE A 53 0.96 -3.55 -1.33
C PHE A 53 1.23 -4.99 -0.94
N SER A 54 0.35 -5.57 -0.15
CA SER A 54 0.32 -7.01 0.09
C SER A 54 -0.59 -7.69 -0.93
N THR A 55 -0.13 -8.80 -1.47
CA THR A 55 -0.79 -9.53 -2.56
C THR A 55 -0.87 -11.01 -2.26
N ASP A 56 -1.57 -11.76 -3.09
CA ASP A 56 -1.64 -13.22 -3.01
C ASP A 56 -0.35 -13.95 -3.43
N LYS A 57 0.65 -13.21 -3.95
CA LYS A 57 1.96 -13.79 -4.31
C LYS A 57 3.14 -13.25 -3.52
N GLY A 58 2.90 -12.33 -2.61
CA GLY A 58 3.94 -11.64 -1.85
C GLY A 58 3.61 -10.17 -1.66
N ILE A 59 4.58 -9.30 -1.93
CA ILE A 59 4.40 -7.84 -1.83
C ILE A 59 4.80 -7.15 -3.12
N SER A 60 4.26 -5.96 -3.34
CA SER A 60 4.59 -5.11 -4.47
C SER A 60 4.87 -3.69 -4.00
N ARG A 61 5.85 -3.03 -4.59
CA ARG A 61 6.18 -1.63 -4.37
C ARG A 61 5.80 -0.79 -5.59
N TYR A 62 5.20 0.37 -5.35
CA TYR A 62 4.88 1.35 -6.37
C TYR A 62 5.65 2.66 -6.13
N ASP A 63 6.36 3.12 -7.13
CA ASP A 63 7.20 4.33 -7.08
C ASP A 63 6.53 5.56 -7.70
N GLY A 64 5.25 5.46 -8.05
CA GLY A 64 4.50 6.50 -8.78
C GLY A 64 4.42 6.24 -10.29
N PHE A 65 5.27 5.37 -10.83
CA PHE A 65 5.33 5.05 -12.26
C PHE A 65 5.25 3.57 -12.55
N ARG A 66 5.89 2.73 -11.71
CA ARG A 66 6.02 1.29 -11.92
C ARG A 66 5.77 0.51 -10.64
N PHE A 67 5.29 -0.71 -10.86
CA PHE A 67 5.24 -1.72 -9.81
C PHE A 67 6.48 -2.59 -9.89
N ARG A 68 7.02 -2.93 -8.73
CA ARG A 68 8.06 -3.92 -8.56
C ARG A 68 7.57 -4.98 -7.60
N ASP A 69 7.50 -6.23 -8.09
CA ASP A 69 6.98 -7.34 -7.33
C ASP A 69 8.10 -8.11 -6.64
N TYR A 70 7.81 -8.52 -5.42
CA TYR A 70 8.67 -9.34 -4.58
C TYR A 70 7.86 -10.59 -4.17
N PRO A 71 8.00 -11.69 -4.95
CA PRO A 71 7.25 -12.89 -4.67
C PRO A 71 7.76 -13.57 -3.40
N LEU A 72 6.83 -13.94 -2.52
CA LEU A 72 7.13 -14.80 -1.38
C LEU A 72 6.96 -16.25 -1.79
N ILE A 73 8.06 -16.95 -1.95
CA ILE A 73 8.10 -18.34 -2.37
C ILE A 73 8.55 -19.20 -1.18
N MET A 74 7.71 -20.14 -0.79
CA MET A 74 8.08 -21.17 0.18
C MET A 74 8.29 -22.49 -0.54
N SER A 75 9.49 -23.04 -0.46
CA SER A 75 9.75 -24.43 -0.86
C SER A 75 9.59 -25.31 0.36
N VAL A 76 8.67 -26.23 0.31
CA VAL A 76 8.45 -27.18 1.41
C VAL A 76 9.49 -28.31 1.38
N ASP A 77 9.94 -28.68 0.18
CA ASP A 77 10.99 -29.68 -0.07
C ASP A 77 11.69 -29.41 -1.40
N SER A 78 12.90 -29.94 -1.56
CA SER A 78 13.73 -29.77 -2.77
C SER A 78 13.09 -30.31 -4.06
N LEU A 79 11.99 -31.02 -3.97
CA LEU A 79 11.26 -31.66 -5.07
C LEU A 79 9.86 -31.05 -5.33
N SER A 80 9.41 -30.13 -4.46
CA SER A 80 8.08 -29.54 -4.57
C SER A 80 8.08 -28.30 -5.45
N THR A 81 6.99 -28.09 -6.16
CA THR A 81 6.74 -26.88 -6.94
C THR A 81 6.74 -25.66 -6.00
N PRO A 82 7.47 -24.60 -6.32
CA PRO A 82 7.47 -23.38 -5.50
C PRO A 82 6.03 -22.88 -5.29
N LEU A 83 5.59 -22.78 -4.04
CA LEU A 83 4.27 -22.30 -3.70
C LEU A 83 4.36 -20.83 -3.30
N HIS A 84 3.65 -19.96 -4.02
CA HIS A 84 3.50 -18.59 -3.63
C HIS A 84 2.67 -18.47 -2.35
N GLN A 85 3.09 -17.58 -1.46
CA GLN A 85 2.37 -17.30 -0.22
C GLN A 85 1.69 -15.92 -0.30
N ALA A 86 0.41 -15.91 0.03
CA ALA A 86 -0.35 -14.69 0.14
C ALA A 86 0.02 -13.93 1.41
N VAL A 87 0.30 -12.64 1.27
CA VAL A 87 0.54 -11.70 2.37
C VAL A 87 -0.78 -10.99 2.68
N LYS A 88 -1.23 -11.09 3.92
CA LYS A 88 -2.51 -10.53 4.37
C LYS A 88 -2.36 -9.06 4.80
N THR A 89 -1.41 -8.78 5.69
CA THR A 89 -1.12 -7.43 6.17
C THR A 89 0.36 -7.13 6.02
N LEU A 90 0.68 -5.84 5.85
CA LEU A 90 2.03 -5.36 5.68
C LEU A 90 2.20 -4.06 6.46
N LYS A 91 3.27 -3.95 7.25
CA LYS A 91 3.56 -2.76 8.02
C LYS A 91 5.05 -2.57 8.20
N GLU A 92 5.53 -1.34 8.05
CA GLU A 92 6.92 -0.99 8.31
C GLU A 92 7.17 -0.83 9.81
N GLY A 93 8.22 -1.47 10.30
CA GLY A 93 8.71 -1.34 11.66
C GLY A 93 9.64 -0.14 11.84
N SER A 94 9.90 0.23 13.09
CA SER A 94 10.85 1.29 13.45
C SER A 94 12.30 0.94 13.06
N ASP A 95 12.58 -0.33 12.84
CA ASP A 95 13.86 -0.86 12.34
C ASP A 95 14.01 -0.77 10.80
N GLY A 96 12.97 -0.27 10.11
CA GLY A 96 12.95 -0.12 8.66
C GLY A 96 12.62 -1.39 7.88
N LEU A 97 12.37 -2.51 8.56
CA LEU A 97 11.90 -3.74 7.93
C LEU A 97 10.39 -3.70 7.74
N PHE A 98 9.89 -4.34 6.69
CA PHE A 98 8.46 -4.59 6.54
C PHE A 98 8.09 -5.93 7.16
N TYR A 99 7.18 -5.88 8.13
CA TYR A 99 6.60 -7.08 8.72
C TYR A 99 5.30 -7.44 8.02
N ALA A 100 5.17 -8.71 7.68
CA ALA A 100 4.08 -9.23 6.89
C ALA A 100 3.42 -10.42 7.56
N SER A 101 2.10 -10.39 7.77
CA SER A 101 1.35 -11.57 8.17
C SER A 101 0.94 -12.38 6.94
N LEU A 102 0.96 -13.70 7.07
CA LEU A 102 0.63 -14.61 5.99
C LEU A 102 -0.81 -15.09 6.09
N TYR A 103 -1.44 -15.30 4.94
CA TYR A 103 -2.83 -15.76 4.89
C TYR A 103 -3.00 -17.16 5.49
N GLN A 104 -1.99 -18.01 5.36
CA GLN A 104 -1.97 -19.36 5.94
C GLN A 104 -1.48 -19.40 7.39
N GLY A 105 -1.26 -18.23 7.99
CA GLY A 105 -0.70 -18.07 9.32
C GLY A 105 0.82 -17.88 9.33
N GLY A 106 1.31 -17.23 10.38
CA GLY A 106 2.72 -16.89 10.53
C GLY A 106 3.03 -15.45 10.14
N ILE A 107 4.27 -15.06 10.41
CA ILE A 107 4.83 -13.73 10.08
C ILE A 107 6.16 -13.93 9.39
N THR A 108 6.43 -13.09 8.44
CA THR A 108 7.75 -12.92 7.81
C THR A 108 8.12 -11.44 7.85
N CYS A 109 9.38 -11.11 7.66
CA CYS A 109 9.78 -9.74 7.41
C CYS A 109 10.46 -9.63 6.04
N PHE A 110 10.40 -8.43 5.48
CA PHE A 110 11.03 -8.13 4.21
C PHE A 110 12.03 -7.00 4.42
N ASP A 111 13.26 -7.25 4.01
CA ASP A 111 14.34 -6.27 4.01
C ASP A 111 14.35 -5.54 2.67
N LYS A 112 14.16 -4.22 2.70
CA LYS A 112 14.09 -3.36 1.51
C LYS A 112 15.44 -3.23 0.81
N GLU A 113 16.53 -3.24 1.58
CA GLU A 113 17.88 -3.08 1.04
C GLU A 113 18.37 -4.37 0.38
N MET A 114 18.14 -5.50 1.04
CA MET A 114 18.46 -6.80 0.47
C MET A 114 17.42 -7.30 -0.54
N GLU A 115 16.25 -6.67 -0.60
CA GLU A 115 15.09 -7.07 -1.41
C GLU A 115 14.70 -8.54 -1.20
N LYS A 116 14.70 -8.98 0.06
CA LYS A 116 14.47 -10.37 0.43
C LYS A 116 13.58 -10.52 1.64
N PHE A 117 12.78 -11.58 1.62
CA PHE A 117 12.06 -12.03 2.79
C PHE A 117 13.01 -12.77 3.74
N LEU A 118 12.91 -12.43 5.01
CA LEU A 118 13.69 -13.01 6.09
C LEU A 118 12.78 -13.76 7.05
N PRO A 119 13.21 -14.92 7.58
CA PRO A 119 12.43 -15.65 8.57
C PRO A 119 12.39 -14.88 9.88
N VAL A 120 11.21 -14.65 10.42
CA VAL A 120 11.06 -14.11 11.77
C VAL A 120 11.11 -15.27 12.77
N ARG A 121 12.02 -15.19 13.74
CA ARG A 121 12.10 -16.17 14.82
C ARG A 121 11.20 -15.72 15.95
N PHE A 122 10.13 -16.45 16.18
CA PHE A 122 9.29 -16.30 17.36
C PHE A 122 9.68 -17.28 18.45
N ASP A 123 9.39 -16.91 19.68
CA ASP A 123 9.37 -17.87 20.76
C ASP A 123 8.29 -18.94 20.44
N ARG A 124 8.68 -20.20 20.45
CA ARG A 124 7.81 -21.34 20.12
C ARG A 124 6.61 -21.48 21.06
N SER A 125 6.57 -20.75 22.16
CA SER A 125 5.41 -20.68 23.07
C SER A 125 4.22 -19.94 22.47
N LEU A 126 4.44 -19.08 21.49
CA LEU A 126 3.38 -18.32 20.82
C LEU A 126 2.72 -19.18 19.73
N LYS A 127 1.52 -19.67 20.01
CA LYS A 127 0.68 -20.34 19.00
C LYS A 127 0.00 -19.29 18.13
N LEU A 128 0.70 -18.77 17.14
CA LEU A 128 0.18 -17.80 16.17
C LEU A 128 -0.69 -18.54 15.15
N LYS A 129 -1.98 -18.70 15.44
CA LYS A 129 -2.92 -19.32 14.50
C LYS A 129 -3.35 -18.37 13.38
N GLU A 130 -3.61 -17.12 13.72
CA GLU A 130 -4.05 -16.12 12.78
C GLU A 130 -3.69 -14.74 13.32
N ILE A 131 -2.98 -13.95 12.52
CA ILE A 131 -2.64 -12.57 12.85
C ILE A 131 -3.53 -11.70 12.00
N GLN A 132 -4.43 -10.96 12.66
CA GLN A 132 -5.33 -10.03 11.98
C GLN A 132 -4.65 -8.72 11.68
N ASP A 133 -3.86 -8.24 12.64
CA ASP A 133 -3.08 -7.01 12.55
C ASP A 133 -1.96 -7.03 13.58
N PHE A 134 -1.00 -6.14 13.44
CA PHE A 134 0.06 -5.90 14.43
C PHE A 134 0.34 -4.42 14.56
N CYS A 135 0.61 -4.00 15.78
CA CYS A 135 1.05 -2.65 16.10
C CYS A 135 2.41 -2.69 16.80
N TRP A 136 3.16 -1.62 16.64
CA TRP A 136 4.40 -1.40 17.36
C TRP A 136 4.08 -0.66 18.65
N ASN A 137 4.71 -1.09 19.73
CA ASN A 137 4.75 -0.33 20.96
C ASN A 137 6.16 0.29 21.03
N ASP A 138 6.23 1.57 20.70
CA ASP A 138 7.45 2.36 20.89
C ASP A 138 7.55 2.65 22.38
N GLY A 139 8.08 1.67 23.14
CA GLY A 139 8.19 1.68 24.60
C GLY A 139 8.99 2.85 25.19
#